data_0e4fa9b308caa5b004b5f187c0b5071c
#
_entry.id   0e4fa9b308caa5b004b5f187c0b5071c
#
_cell.length_a   1.000
_cell.length_b   1.000
_cell.length_c   1.000
_cell.angle_alpha   90.00
_cell.angle_beta   90.00
_cell.angle_gamma   90.00
#
_symmetry.space_group_name_H-M   'P 1'
#
loop_
_entity.id
_entity.type
_entity.pdbx_description
1 polymer ?
#
loop_
_entity_poly.entity_id
_entity_poly.type
_entity_poly.pdbx_seq_one_letter_code
_entity_poly.pdbx_strand_id
1 'polypeptide(L)'
;SVYFSNIRAGYSFGRSSLGNGFYNLSQPTPGYVNGMGIRQVSSAPFTDTAEGVYNNVANVKVALSAFGDATVYYTTDCTEPTYTSTQYLGELTLDKTTVVKAVAYEKGKLPSAVVTLSYIVNENHTLPVISLSADPDDLFDYYTGIYADGPGYTYEFPHKGANFWQDWERDAHVAFFADGEDGFSLDCGIKMFGNYGRAYDQKPFQIKFKKKYGTSELHYKMFEQYSD
;
A
#
# COMPACT_ATOMS: atom_id res chain seq x y z
N SER A 1 30.35 10.33 8.86
CA SER A 1 29.11 10.24 8.10
C SER A 1 28.20 9.22 8.77
N VAL A 2 26.93 9.54 8.93
CA VAL A 2 25.91 8.62 9.43
C VAL A 2 25.07 8.21 8.23
N TYR A 3 25.07 6.93 7.91
CA TYR A 3 24.21 6.37 6.88
C TYR A 3 22.97 5.82 7.54
N PHE A 4 21.81 6.21 7.04
CA PHE A 4 20.53 5.64 7.44
C PHE A 4 19.73 5.31 6.18
N SER A 5 19.11 4.14 6.18
CA SER A 5 18.21 3.70 5.15
C SER A 5 16.87 3.37 5.78
N ASN A 6 15.78 3.60 5.04
CA ASN A 6 14.44 3.16 5.42
C ASN A 6 13.96 3.68 6.78
N ILE A 7 14.03 5.00 7.01
CA ILE A 7 13.31 5.60 8.13
C ILE A 7 11.82 5.51 7.79
N ARG A 8 11.09 4.81 8.64
CA ARG A 8 9.64 4.63 8.48
C ARG A 8 8.92 5.96 8.70
N ALA A 9 7.85 6.21 7.96
CA ALA A 9 6.97 7.35 8.18
C ALA A 9 6.52 7.40 9.65
N GLY A 10 6.52 8.57 10.26
CA GLY A 10 6.19 8.77 11.67
C GLY A 10 7.33 8.51 12.67
N TYR A 11 8.51 8.07 12.20
CA TYR A 11 9.70 7.89 13.05
C TYR A 11 10.82 8.82 12.66
N SER A 12 11.66 9.18 13.62
CA SER A 12 12.95 9.84 13.40
C SER A 12 14.10 8.89 13.72
N PHE A 13 15.28 9.15 13.18
CA PHE A 13 16.47 8.35 13.43
C PHE A 13 17.52 9.20 14.14
N GLY A 14 17.89 8.79 15.33
CA GLY A 14 18.78 9.57 16.17
C GLY A 14 19.49 8.76 17.24
N ARG A 15 20.38 9.43 17.98
CA ARG A 15 21.04 8.80 19.13
C ARG A 15 20.05 8.65 20.28
N SER A 16 20.02 7.48 20.90
CA SER A 16 19.26 7.25 22.12
C SER A 16 19.96 7.86 23.32
N SER A 17 19.19 8.22 24.35
CA SER A 17 19.72 8.65 25.65
C SER A 17 20.50 7.55 26.40
N LEU A 18 20.31 6.30 26.04
CA LEU A 18 20.84 5.12 26.74
C LEU A 18 22.14 4.56 26.16
N GLY A 19 22.75 5.13 25.12
CA GLY A 19 23.97 4.53 24.61
C GLY A 19 24.50 5.01 23.28
N ASN A 20 25.61 4.41 22.92
CA ASN A 20 26.35 4.68 21.70
C ASN A 20 25.69 4.00 20.51
N GLY A 21 24.81 4.69 19.79
CA GLY A 21 24.21 4.19 18.57
C GLY A 21 22.99 4.98 18.13
N PHE A 22 22.54 4.64 16.92
CA PHE A 22 21.37 5.25 16.32
C PHE A 22 20.18 4.29 16.37
N TYR A 23 19.01 4.85 16.61
CA TYR A 23 17.75 4.14 16.84
C TYR A 23 16.61 4.85 16.12
N ASN A 24 15.57 4.11 15.81
CA ASN A 24 14.30 4.70 15.43
C ASN A 24 13.59 5.23 16.67
N LEU A 25 13.16 6.47 16.60
CA LEU A 25 12.51 7.20 17.68
C LEU A 25 11.08 7.49 17.27
N SER A 26 10.13 7.04 18.07
CA SER A 26 8.68 7.26 17.81
C SER A 26 8.26 8.73 17.98
N GLN A 27 9.07 9.52 18.68
CA GLN A 27 8.84 10.96 18.87
C GLN A 27 10.11 11.72 18.56
N PRO A 28 10.12 12.62 17.57
CA PRO A 28 11.23 13.55 17.38
C PRO A 28 11.28 14.56 18.54
N THR A 29 12.47 14.79 19.09
CA THR A 29 12.70 15.68 20.23
C THR A 29 13.71 16.77 19.88
N PRO A 30 13.38 17.72 18.95
CA PRO A 30 14.30 18.77 18.56
C PRO A 30 14.70 19.65 19.76
N GLY A 31 16.03 19.73 20.02
CA GLY A 31 16.55 20.52 21.13
C GLY A 31 16.51 19.85 22.50
N TYR A 32 16.00 18.63 22.61
CA TYR A 32 15.93 17.85 23.87
C TYR A 32 16.62 16.49 23.72
N VAL A 33 16.86 15.84 24.85
CA VAL A 33 17.42 14.48 24.87
C VAL A 33 16.42 13.49 24.31
N ASN A 34 16.87 12.69 23.36
CA ASN A 34 16.04 11.62 22.78
C ASN A 34 15.67 10.57 23.83
N GLY A 35 14.49 10.02 23.72
CA GLY A 35 14.05 8.88 24.52
C GLY A 35 14.74 7.56 24.11
N MET A 36 14.26 6.46 24.68
CA MET A 36 14.67 5.11 24.26
C MET A 36 14.19 4.86 22.84
N GLY A 37 15.10 4.47 21.95
CA GLY A 37 14.77 4.13 20.58
C GLY A 37 14.67 2.61 20.38
N ILE A 38 14.07 2.20 19.25
CA ILE A 38 13.92 0.81 18.84
C ILE A 38 14.80 0.55 17.63
N ARG A 39 15.58 -0.54 17.63
CA ARG A 39 16.45 -0.92 16.50
C ARG A 39 15.81 -1.91 15.55
N GLN A 40 15.06 -2.83 16.12
CA GLN A 40 14.52 -3.96 15.39
C GLN A 40 13.15 -3.63 14.80
N VAL A 41 12.85 -4.24 13.67
CA VAL A 41 11.54 -4.19 12.99
C VAL A 41 11.00 -5.60 12.97
N SER A 42 9.70 -5.77 13.18
CA SER A 42 9.02 -7.05 13.05
C SER A 42 9.13 -7.54 11.60
N SER A 43 9.22 -8.85 11.40
CA SER A 43 9.17 -9.43 10.06
C SER A 43 7.78 -9.22 9.45
N ALA A 44 7.73 -8.91 8.17
CA ALA A 44 6.45 -8.76 7.47
C ALA A 44 5.68 -10.09 7.47
N PRO A 45 4.34 -10.05 7.53
CA PRO A 45 3.53 -11.23 7.33
C PRO A 45 3.78 -11.85 5.95
N PHE A 46 3.54 -13.14 5.85
CA PHE A 46 3.59 -13.89 4.59
C PHE A 46 2.47 -14.92 4.53
N THR A 47 2.21 -15.45 3.35
CA THR A 47 1.21 -16.49 3.10
C THR A 47 1.75 -17.49 2.08
N ASP A 48 1.27 -18.73 2.17
CA ASP A 48 1.53 -19.79 1.17
C ASP A 48 0.51 -19.75 0.01
N THR A 49 -0.59 -18.99 0.17
CA THR A 49 -1.59 -18.79 -0.88
C THR A 49 -1.19 -17.60 -1.72
N ALA A 50 -0.70 -17.85 -2.94
CA ALA A 50 -0.29 -16.79 -3.85
C ALA A 50 -1.46 -15.81 -4.12
N GLU A 51 -1.19 -14.51 -4.23
CA GLU A 51 -2.15 -13.58 -4.79
C GLU A 51 -2.39 -13.87 -6.28
N GLY A 52 -3.54 -13.50 -6.82
CA GLY A 52 -3.85 -13.79 -8.21
C GLY A 52 -5.32 -13.88 -8.55
N VAL A 53 -5.59 -14.44 -9.74
CA VAL A 53 -6.93 -14.65 -10.26
C VAL A 53 -7.37 -16.10 -10.02
N TYR A 54 -8.49 -16.26 -9.34
CA TYR A 54 -9.09 -17.53 -8.95
C TYR A 54 -10.49 -17.67 -9.55
N ASN A 55 -10.63 -18.50 -10.57
CA ASN A 55 -11.90 -18.73 -11.23
C ASN A 55 -12.43 -20.14 -10.94
N ASN A 56 -13.76 -20.29 -10.94
CA ASN A 56 -14.46 -21.55 -10.69
C ASN A 56 -14.12 -22.17 -9.32
N VAL A 57 -13.93 -21.36 -8.31
CA VAL A 57 -13.68 -21.78 -6.93
C VAL A 57 -14.83 -21.37 -6.02
N ALA A 58 -15.12 -22.15 -4.99
CA ALA A 58 -16.11 -21.79 -3.98
C ALA A 58 -15.61 -20.63 -3.11
N ASN A 59 -14.33 -20.63 -2.79
CA ASN A 59 -13.63 -19.59 -2.03
C ASN A 59 -12.12 -19.79 -2.15
N VAL A 60 -11.35 -18.77 -1.75
CA VAL A 60 -9.90 -18.84 -1.59
C VAL A 60 -9.58 -18.85 -0.09
N LYS A 61 -8.75 -19.79 0.34
CA LYS A 61 -8.28 -19.91 1.72
C LYS A 61 -6.93 -19.24 1.87
N VAL A 62 -6.82 -18.28 2.78
CA VAL A 62 -5.60 -17.50 3.00
C VAL A 62 -5.14 -17.64 4.45
N ALA A 63 -4.02 -18.34 4.63
CA ALA A 63 -3.35 -18.45 5.92
C ALA A 63 -2.20 -17.44 6.00
N LEU A 64 -2.30 -16.50 6.94
CA LEU A 64 -1.24 -15.53 7.22
C LEU A 64 -0.32 -16.07 8.32
N SER A 65 0.96 -15.85 8.13
CA SER A 65 2.01 -16.22 9.10
C SER A 65 2.99 -15.06 9.30
N ALA A 66 3.68 -15.04 10.43
CA ALA A 66 4.79 -14.13 10.69
C ALA A 66 5.87 -14.86 11.48
N PHE A 67 7.13 -14.43 11.37
CA PHE A 67 8.23 -15.00 12.16
C PHE A 67 8.22 -14.44 13.59
N GLY A 68 8.74 -15.25 14.53
CA GLY A 68 8.84 -14.89 15.95
C GLY A 68 7.48 -14.94 16.67
N ASP A 69 7.38 -14.17 17.75
CA ASP A 69 6.16 -14.06 18.57
C ASP A 69 5.28 -12.87 18.11
N ALA A 70 5.27 -12.62 16.81
CA ALA A 70 4.53 -11.49 16.26
C ALA A 70 3.03 -11.78 16.17
N THR A 71 2.23 -10.79 16.52
CA THR A 71 0.79 -10.79 16.28
C THR A 71 0.51 -10.10 14.95
N VAL A 72 -0.27 -10.76 14.08
CA VAL A 72 -0.68 -10.22 12.78
C VAL A 72 -2.03 -9.54 12.90
N TYR A 73 -2.15 -8.35 12.32
CA TYR A 73 -3.40 -7.62 12.15
C TYR A 73 -3.64 -7.39 10.66
N TYR A 74 -4.91 -7.36 10.26
CA TYR A 74 -5.24 -7.22 8.85
C TYR A 74 -6.49 -6.36 8.62
N THR A 75 -6.65 -5.90 7.38
CA THR A 75 -7.84 -5.25 6.83
C THR A 75 -8.19 -5.89 5.47
N THR A 76 -9.46 -5.74 5.05
CA THR A 76 -9.97 -6.22 3.75
C THR A 76 -10.72 -5.14 2.97
N ASP A 77 -10.60 -3.90 3.40
CA ASP A 77 -11.24 -2.70 2.86
C ASP A 77 -10.25 -1.69 2.27
N CYS A 78 -9.01 -2.13 2.07
CA CYS A 78 -7.87 -1.33 1.61
C CYS A 78 -7.35 -0.28 2.59
N THR A 79 -7.94 -0.13 3.79
CA THR A 79 -7.38 0.75 4.83
C THR A 79 -6.04 0.21 5.33
N GLU A 80 -5.20 1.09 5.84
CA GLU A 80 -3.89 0.69 6.39
C GLU A 80 -4.06 -0.06 7.71
N PRO A 81 -3.61 -1.32 7.85
CA PRO A 81 -3.78 -2.08 9.08
C PRO A 81 -2.90 -1.55 10.20
N THR A 82 -3.48 -1.44 11.39
CA THR A 82 -2.83 -1.01 12.63
C THR A 82 -3.03 -2.03 13.75
N TYR A 83 -2.45 -1.80 14.92
CA TYR A 83 -2.68 -2.66 16.09
C TYR A 83 -4.14 -2.62 16.61
N THR A 84 -4.97 -1.73 16.09
CA THR A 84 -6.41 -1.65 16.41
C THR A 84 -7.29 -2.32 15.34
N SER A 85 -6.70 -2.77 14.25
CA SER A 85 -7.39 -3.51 13.19
C SER A 85 -7.74 -4.93 13.64
N THR A 86 -8.39 -5.70 12.81
CA THR A 86 -8.77 -7.07 13.12
C THR A 86 -7.52 -7.94 13.32
N GLN A 87 -7.42 -8.57 14.49
CA GLN A 87 -6.35 -9.52 14.77
C GLN A 87 -6.58 -10.79 13.97
N TYR A 88 -5.52 -11.30 13.32
CA TYR A 88 -5.56 -12.58 12.63
C TYR A 88 -5.51 -13.72 13.66
N LEU A 89 -6.56 -14.52 13.69
CA LEU A 89 -6.70 -15.65 14.63
C LEU A 89 -6.84 -17.02 13.90
N GLY A 90 -6.90 -17.00 12.59
CA GLY A 90 -7.06 -18.22 11.78
C GLY A 90 -7.36 -17.92 10.32
N GLU A 91 -7.35 -18.94 9.49
CA GLU A 91 -7.48 -18.88 8.05
C GLU A 91 -8.65 -18.00 7.58
N LEU A 92 -8.38 -17.08 6.66
CA LEU A 92 -9.39 -16.27 6.01
C LEU A 92 -10.05 -17.05 4.89
N THR A 93 -11.36 -16.90 4.75
CA THR A 93 -12.14 -17.49 3.66
C THR A 93 -12.67 -16.36 2.78
N LEU A 94 -12.15 -16.25 1.56
CA LEU A 94 -12.51 -15.22 0.61
C LEU A 94 -13.43 -15.79 -0.47
N ASP A 95 -14.69 -15.37 -0.48
CA ASP A 95 -15.72 -15.78 -1.44
C ASP A 95 -15.94 -14.77 -2.57
N LYS A 96 -15.27 -13.64 -2.52
CA LYS A 96 -15.31 -12.56 -3.49
C LYS A 96 -13.93 -11.89 -3.63
N THR A 97 -13.77 -11.13 -4.69
CA THR A 97 -12.57 -10.30 -4.93
C THR A 97 -12.26 -9.44 -3.71
N THR A 98 -11.06 -9.62 -3.17
CA THR A 98 -10.64 -9.01 -1.89
C THR A 98 -9.16 -8.64 -1.94
N VAL A 99 -8.84 -7.44 -1.46
CA VAL A 99 -7.47 -7.05 -1.14
C VAL A 99 -7.26 -7.25 0.36
N VAL A 100 -6.27 -8.06 0.72
CA VAL A 100 -5.87 -8.27 2.11
C VAL A 100 -4.61 -7.46 2.38
N LYS A 101 -4.68 -6.51 3.32
CA LYS A 101 -3.50 -5.82 3.84
C LYS A 101 -3.19 -6.34 5.24
N ALA A 102 -1.93 -6.66 5.51
CA ALA A 102 -1.54 -7.24 6.78
C ALA A 102 -0.23 -6.64 7.33
N VAL A 103 -0.16 -6.51 8.65
CA VAL A 103 1.01 -6.00 9.39
C VAL A 103 1.26 -6.87 10.61
N ALA A 104 2.52 -7.02 10.98
CA ALA A 104 2.94 -7.78 12.16
C ALA A 104 3.50 -6.85 13.25
N TYR A 105 3.14 -7.12 14.48
CA TYR A 105 3.64 -6.44 15.67
C TYR A 105 4.28 -7.45 16.62
N GLU A 106 5.54 -7.23 16.94
CA GLU A 106 6.27 -8.02 17.94
C GLU A 106 6.74 -7.10 19.07
N LYS A 107 6.61 -7.57 20.30
CA LYS A 107 6.97 -6.78 21.47
C LYS A 107 8.44 -6.32 21.42
N GLY A 108 8.66 -5.03 21.62
CA GLY A 108 10.01 -4.43 21.61
C GLY A 108 10.59 -4.14 20.23
N LYS A 109 9.81 -4.40 19.17
CA LYS A 109 10.17 -4.07 17.78
C LYS A 109 9.22 -3.01 17.19
N LEU A 110 9.65 -2.34 16.13
CA LEU A 110 8.75 -1.56 15.29
C LEU A 110 7.80 -2.50 14.56
N PRO A 111 6.60 -2.03 14.17
CA PRO A 111 5.73 -2.78 13.29
C PRO A 111 6.44 -3.18 12.00
N SER A 112 6.04 -4.27 11.37
CA SER A 112 6.55 -4.68 10.07
C SER A 112 6.20 -3.69 8.95
N ALA A 113 6.76 -3.88 7.75
CA ALA A 113 6.11 -3.38 6.54
C ALA A 113 4.72 -4.01 6.42
N VAL A 114 3.79 -3.28 5.80
CA VAL A 114 2.50 -3.83 5.40
C VAL A 114 2.69 -4.68 4.15
N VAL A 115 2.04 -5.81 4.11
CA VAL A 115 1.93 -6.66 2.91
C VAL A 115 0.54 -6.46 2.34
N THR A 116 0.46 -6.22 1.04
CA THR A 116 -0.80 -6.08 0.30
C THR A 116 -0.91 -7.23 -0.69
N LEU A 117 -2.01 -7.96 -0.64
CA LEU A 117 -2.25 -9.17 -1.44
C LEU A 117 -3.62 -9.05 -2.12
N SER A 118 -3.67 -9.23 -3.42
CA SER A 118 -4.89 -9.11 -4.22
C SER A 118 -5.39 -10.48 -4.66
N TYR A 119 -6.60 -10.83 -4.26
CA TYR A 119 -7.29 -12.07 -4.65
C TYR A 119 -8.51 -11.71 -5.50
N ILE A 120 -8.44 -11.99 -6.79
CA ILE A 120 -9.51 -11.74 -7.76
C ILE A 120 -10.31 -13.04 -7.88
N VAL A 121 -11.52 -13.07 -7.34
CA VAL A 121 -12.27 -14.31 -7.14
C VAL A 121 -13.51 -14.33 -8.03
N ASN A 122 -13.57 -15.31 -8.96
CA ASN A 122 -14.72 -15.59 -9.84
C ASN A 122 -15.17 -14.43 -10.74
N GLU A 123 -14.28 -13.49 -11.08
CA GLU A 123 -14.60 -12.36 -11.97
C GLU A 123 -14.56 -12.76 -13.46
N ASN A 124 -14.02 -13.93 -13.79
CA ASN A 124 -13.97 -14.51 -15.14
C ASN A 124 -13.41 -13.57 -16.22
N HIS A 125 -12.35 -12.85 -15.89
CA HIS A 125 -11.65 -11.99 -16.85
C HIS A 125 -10.95 -12.82 -17.93
N THR A 126 -11.02 -12.34 -19.18
CA THR A 126 -10.30 -12.90 -20.34
C THR A 126 -9.08 -12.05 -20.74
N LEU A 127 -8.90 -10.94 -20.09
CA LEU A 127 -7.76 -10.02 -20.27
C LEU A 127 -6.90 -10.01 -19.00
N PRO A 128 -5.63 -9.62 -19.12
CA PRO A 128 -4.80 -9.36 -17.94
C PRO A 128 -5.45 -8.39 -16.97
N VAL A 129 -5.27 -8.62 -15.68
CA VAL A 129 -5.88 -7.83 -14.61
C VAL A 129 -4.83 -6.95 -13.94
N ILE A 130 -5.12 -5.67 -13.82
CA ILE A 130 -4.38 -4.75 -12.94
C ILE A 130 -5.23 -4.53 -11.69
N SER A 131 -4.75 -4.98 -10.55
CA SER A 131 -5.29 -4.63 -9.23
C SER A 131 -4.58 -3.38 -8.72
N LEU A 132 -5.32 -2.29 -8.56
CA LEU A 132 -4.82 -1.05 -8.00
C LEU A 132 -5.57 -0.76 -6.70
N SER A 133 -4.86 -0.78 -5.58
CA SER A 133 -5.44 -0.55 -4.26
C SER A 133 -4.78 0.65 -3.57
N ALA A 134 -5.61 1.48 -2.95
CA ALA A 134 -5.21 2.62 -2.13
C ALA A 134 -6.18 2.74 -0.95
N ASP A 135 -5.80 3.51 0.06
CA ASP A 135 -6.71 3.82 1.15
C ASP A 135 -7.96 4.54 0.60
N PRO A 136 -9.18 4.12 0.97
CA PRO A 136 -10.41 4.75 0.49
C PRO A 136 -10.48 6.25 0.77
N ASP A 137 -9.97 6.72 1.89
CA ASP A 137 -9.95 8.14 2.22
C ASP A 137 -9.00 8.92 1.31
N ASP A 138 -7.88 8.34 0.91
CA ASP A 138 -6.96 8.92 -0.07
C ASP A 138 -7.62 9.12 -1.45
N LEU A 139 -8.62 8.31 -1.78
CA LEU A 139 -9.37 8.42 -3.04
C LEU A 139 -10.63 9.28 -2.89
N PHE A 140 -11.44 9.07 -1.86
CA PHE A 140 -12.83 9.49 -1.83
C PHE A 140 -13.20 10.46 -0.70
N ASP A 141 -12.30 10.74 0.27
CA ASP A 141 -12.57 11.76 1.27
C ASP A 141 -12.89 13.11 0.60
N TYR A 142 -13.93 13.79 1.07
CA TYR A 142 -14.39 15.03 0.46
C TYR A 142 -13.33 16.13 0.42
N TYR A 143 -12.50 16.23 1.46
CA TYR A 143 -11.50 17.31 1.56
C TYR A 143 -10.15 16.96 0.93
N THR A 144 -9.76 15.69 1.00
CA THR A 144 -8.40 15.25 0.68
C THR A 144 -8.31 14.14 -0.35
N GLY A 145 -9.43 13.49 -0.69
CA GLY A 145 -9.48 12.39 -1.67
C GLY A 145 -9.22 12.90 -3.08
N ILE A 146 -8.29 12.25 -3.78
CA ILE A 146 -7.85 12.69 -5.12
C ILE A 146 -8.89 12.44 -6.23
N TYR A 147 -9.89 11.61 -5.98
CA TYR A 147 -10.98 11.31 -6.92
C TYR A 147 -12.25 12.14 -6.65
N ALA A 148 -12.33 12.74 -5.46
CA ALA A 148 -13.48 13.51 -5.01
C ALA A 148 -13.56 14.90 -5.65
N ASP A 149 -14.76 15.45 -5.64
CA ASP A 149 -15.01 16.83 -6.10
C ASP A 149 -14.32 17.85 -5.20
N GLY A 150 -14.47 17.70 -3.89
CA GLY A 150 -13.88 18.58 -2.89
C GLY A 150 -14.51 19.96 -2.78
N PRO A 151 -14.06 20.79 -1.81
CA PRO A 151 -14.67 22.08 -1.52
C PRO A 151 -14.45 23.14 -2.61
N GLY A 152 -13.49 22.93 -3.50
CA GLY A 152 -13.19 23.83 -4.62
C GLY A 152 -13.93 23.50 -5.92
N TYR A 153 -14.81 22.49 -5.91
CA TYR A 153 -15.55 22.07 -7.09
C TYR A 153 -16.42 23.19 -7.65
N THR A 154 -16.42 23.33 -8.97
CA THR A 154 -17.29 24.26 -9.72
C THR A 154 -18.19 23.47 -10.66
N TYR A 155 -19.45 23.87 -10.81
CA TYR A 155 -20.41 23.19 -11.71
C TYR A 155 -20.08 23.37 -13.20
N GLU A 156 -19.28 24.38 -13.54
CA GLU A 156 -18.86 24.61 -14.92
C GLU A 156 -17.78 23.60 -15.33
N PHE A 157 -18.02 22.88 -16.41
CA PHE A 157 -17.03 21.95 -16.98
C PHE A 157 -15.76 22.71 -17.39
N PRO A 158 -14.58 22.23 -17.07
CA PRO A 158 -14.22 20.93 -16.54
C PRO A 158 -14.08 20.88 -15.01
N HIS A 159 -14.87 21.58 -14.24
CA HIS A 159 -14.93 21.52 -12.77
C HIS A 159 -13.59 21.92 -12.11
N LYS A 160 -12.94 22.96 -12.63
CA LYS A 160 -11.66 23.45 -12.10
C LYS A 160 -11.81 23.83 -10.64
N GLY A 161 -10.78 23.50 -9.85
CA GLY A 161 -10.79 23.68 -8.41
C GLY A 161 -11.15 22.41 -7.62
N ALA A 162 -11.75 21.40 -8.26
CA ALA A 162 -11.98 20.11 -7.63
C ALA A 162 -10.67 19.41 -7.21
N ASN A 163 -10.76 18.49 -6.26
CA ASN A 163 -9.60 17.74 -5.77
C ASN A 163 -8.87 16.99 -6.90
N PHE A 164 -9.59 16.45 -7.86
CA PHE A 164 -9.00 15.73 -9.00
C PHE A 164 -8.19 16.63 -9.97
N TRP A 165 -8.18 17.95 -9.76
CA TRP A 165 -7.28 18.88 -10.46
C TRP A 165 -5.98 19.14 -9.71
N GLN A 166 -5.91 18.75 -8.42
CA GLN A 166 -4.70 18.94 -7.62
C GLN A 166 -3.59 18.00 -8.05
N ASP A 167 -2.33 18.41 -7.85
CA ASP A 167 -1.17 17.56 -8.12
C ASP A 167 -0.80 16.72 -6.87
N TRP A 168 -1.82 16.10 -6.28
CA TRP A 168 -1.64 15.25 -5.11
C TRP A 168 -1.29 13.83 -5.50
N GLU A 169 -0.27 13.30 -4.86
CA GLU A 169 0.12 11.89 -4.95
C GLU A 169 -0.32 11.16 -3.69
N ARG A 170 -0.86 9.96 -3.86
CA ARG A 170 -1.28 9.06 -2.78
C ARG A 170 -0.51 7.77 -2.86
N ASP A 171 -0.27 7.16 -1.70
CA ASP A 171 0.37 5.86 -1.62
C ASP A 171 -0.63 4.79 -2.08
N ALA A 172 -0.16 3.83 -2.86
CA ALA A 172 -0.97 2.76 -3.43
C ALA A 172 -0.14 1.50 -3.64
N HIS A 173 -0.83 0.42 -3.93
CA HIS A 173 -0.22 -0.84 -4.34
C HIS A 173 -0.80 -1.27 -5.68
N VAL A 174 0.06 -1.74 -6.58
CA VAL A 174 -0.33 -2.25 -7.89
C VAL A 174 0.15 -3.68 -8.07
N ALA A 175 -0.77 -4.57 -8.44
CA ALA A 175 -0.45 -5.92 -8.87
C ALA A 175 -0.97 -6.17 -10.29
N PHE A 176 -0.21 -6.93 -11.07
CA PHE A 176 -0.56 -7.31 -12.44
C PHE A 176 -0.61 -8.83 -12.55
N PHE A 177 -1.70 -9.32 -13.11
CA PHE A 177 -1.94 -10.75 -13.32
C PHE A 177 -2.27 -11.00 -14.78
N ALA A 178 -1.51 -11.89 -15.42
CA ALA A 178 -1.75 -12.37 -16.77
C ALA A 178 -1.68 -13.90 -16.80
N ASP A 179 -2.48 -14.52 -17.64
CA ASP A 179 -2.53 -15.97 -17.77
C ASP A 179 -1.18 -16.52 -18.29
N GLY A 180 -0.57 -17.43 -17.52
CA GLY A 180 0.65 -18.13 -17.91
C GLY A 180 1.93 -17.30 -17.85
N GLU A 181 1.88 -16.08 -17.33
CA GLU A 181 3.04 -15.20 -17.18
C GLU A 181 3.26 -14.83 -15.70
N ASP A 182 4.52 -14.60 -15.35
CA ASP A 182 4.86 -14.02 -14.05
C ASP A 182 4.40 -12.56 -14.04
N GLY A 183 3.54 -12.20 -13.08
CA GLY A 183 3.10 -10.83 -12.87
C GLY A 183 4.09 -10.01 -12.03
N PHE A 184 3.61 -8.88 -11.53
CA PHE A 184 4.32 -8.10 -10.52
C PHE A 184 3.35 -7.57 -9.47
N SER A 185 3.88 -7.29 -8.28
CA SER A 185 3.14 -6.77 -7.14
C SER A 185 4.05 -5.82 -6.37
N LEU A 186 3.74 -4.51 -6.40
CA LEU A 186 4.65 -3.46 -5.96
C LEU A 186 3.90 -2.28 -5.33
N ASP A 187 4.50 -1.68 -4.31
CA ASP A 187 4.06 -0.39 -3.81
C ASP A 187 4.40 0.71 -4.80
N CYS A 188 3.50 1.67 -4.93
CA CYS A 188 3.62 2.79 -5.87
C CYS A 188 2.92 4.04 -5.33
N GLY A 189 3.11 5.14 -6.03
CA GLY A 189 2.27 6.32 -5.89
C GLY A 189 1.26 6.41 -7.01
N ILE A 190 0.09 6.96 -6.73
CA ILE A 190 -0.90 7.30 -7.76
C ILE A 190 -1.26 8.78 -7.69
N LYS A 191 -1.56 9.34 -8.81
CA LYS A 191 -2.16 10.68 -8.91
C LYS A 191 -3.10 10.76 -10.10
N MET A 192 -3.97 11.76 -10.09
CA MET A 192 -4.83 12.03 -11.24
C MET A 192 -3.98 12.45 -12.44
N PHE A 193 -4.33 11.94 -13.63
CA PHE A 193 -3.58 12.19 -14.86
C PHE A 193 -4.47 12.82 -15.95
N GLY A 194 -3.82 13.35 -16.97
CA GLY A 194 -4.48 13.93 -18.12
C GLY A 194 -4.97 15.35 -17.89
N ASN A 195 -5.70 15.88 -18.88
CA ASN A 195 -6.31 17.19 -18.85
C ASN A 195 -7.83 17.04 -18.63
N TYR A 196 -8.67 17.26 -19.60
CA TYR A 196 -10.13 17.16 -19.45
C TYR A 196 -10.61 15.76 -19.02
N GLY A 197 -9.84 14.70 -19.28
CA GLY A 197 -10.15 13.35 -18.80
C GLY A 197 -10.36 13.24 -17.29
N ARG A 198 -9.78 14.15 -16.50
CA ARG A 198 -9.99 14.22 -15.05
C ARG A 198 -11.41 14.58 -14.64
N ALA A 199 -12.14 15.28 -15.51
CA ALA A 199 -13.48 15.79 -15.23
C ALA A 199 -14.60 14.80 -15.62
N TYR A 200 -14.27 13.67 -16.24
CA TYR A 200 -15.24 12.61 -16.54
C TYR A 200 -15.40 11.65 -15.37
N ASP A 201 -16.48 10.87 -15.36
CA ASP A 201 -16.77 9.90 -14.30
C ASP A 201 -15.64 8.90 -14.12
N GLN A 202 -15.11 8.35 -15.20
CA GLN A 202 -13.95 7.50 -15.20
C GLN A 202 -12.68 8.32 -15.38
N LYS A 203 -11.99 8.55 -14.28
CA LYS A 203 -10.80 9.41 -14.23
C LYS A 203 -9.52 8.59 -14.41
N PRO A 204 -8.58 9.04 -15.25
CA PRO A 204 -7.30 8.33 -15.45
C PRO A 204 -6.33 8.56 -14.29
N PHE A 205 -5.62 7.50 -13.90
CA PHE A 205 -4.51 7.54 -12.97
C PHE A 205 -3.16 7.51 -13.67
N GLN A 206 -2.17 8.13 -13.07
CA GLN A 206 -0.76 7.90 -13.34
C GLN A 206 -0.16 7.13 -12.17
N ILE A 207 0.41 5.95 -12.45
CA ILE A 207 1.18 5.16 -11.49
C ILE A 207 2.62 5.67 -11.49
N LYS A 208 3.22 5.82 -10.31
CA LYS A 208 4.57 6.33 -10.11
C LYS A 208 5.40 5.40 -9.24
N PHE A 209 6.47 4.88 -9.83
CA PHE A 209 7.49 4.16 -9.07
C PHE A 209 8.55 5.15 -8.59
N LYS A 210 8.84 5.14 -7.29
CA LYS A 210 9.85 5.98 -6.65
C LYS A 210 10.55 5.18 -5.55
N LYS A 211 11.80 5.51 -5.25
CA LYS A 211 12.58 4.84 -4.18
C LYS A 211 11.86 4.80 -2.84
N LYS A 212 11.00 5.77 -2.53
CA LYS A 212 10.20 5.76 -1.30
C LYS A 212 9.20 4.60 -1.24
N TYR A 213 8.84 4.00 -2.39
CA TYR A 213 7.96 2.84 -2.53
C TYR A 213 8.71 1.52 -2.71
N GLY A 214 10.05 1.53 -2.63
CA GLY A 214 10.89 0.34 -2.77
C GLY A 214 11.63 0.27 -4.10
N THR A 215 11.01 0.61 -5.24
CA THR A 215 11.66 0.69 -6.54
C THR A 215 11.37 2.01 -7.24
N SER A 216 12.31 2.47 -8.06
CA SER A 216 12.13 3.65 -8.93
C SER A 216 11.80 3.29 -10.37
N GLU A 217 11.86 2.01 -10.72
CA GLU A 217 11.70 1.51 -12.09
C GLU A 217 10.94 0.19 -12.06
N LEU A 218 10.06 0.00 -13.03
CA LEU A 218 9.39 -1.26 -13.29
C LEU A 218 10.04 -1.91 -14.52
N HIS A 219 10.75 -3.02 -14.32
CA HIS A 219 11.29 -3.85 -15.39
C HIS A 219 10.31 -4.98 -15.69
N TYR A 220 9.30 -4.69 -16.49
CA TYR A 220 8.29 -5.66 -16.87
C TYR A 220 7.79 -5.39 -18.30
N LYS A 221 7.79 -6.41 -19.16
CA LYS A 221 7.31 -6.33 -20.52
C LYS A 221 5.80 -6.54 -20.57
N MET A 222 5.02 -5.48 -20.49
CA MET A 222 3.55 -5.54 -20.50
C MET A 222 2.96 -5.92 -21.89
N PHE A 223 3.68 -5.65 -22.97
CA PHE A 223 3.20 -5.86 -24.34
C PHE A 223 4.30 -6.51 -25.18
N GLU A 224 4.01 -7.65 -25.78
CA GLU A 224 4.98 -8.41 -26.60
C GLU A 224 5.54 -7.62 -27.79
N GLN A 225 4.77 -6.71 -28.34
CA GLN A 225 5.10 -5.93 -29.52
C GLN A 225 6.06 -4.75 -29.28
N TYR A 226 6.36 -4.42 -28.04
CA TYR A 226 7.31 -3.38 -27.69
C TYR A 226 8.59 -4.00 -27.13
N SER A 227 9.73 -3.67 -27.75
CA SER A 227 11.04 -3.95 -27.16
C SER A 227 11.34 -2.92 -26.07
N ASP A 228 12.00 -3.37 -25.03
CA ASP A 228 12.53 -2.50 -23.96
C ASP A 228 13.50 -1.45 -24.52
#